data_696351b2cef26ea874ebeb998f9d66a0
#
_entry.id   696351b2cef26ea874ebeb998f9d66a0
#
_cell.length_a   1.000
_cell.length_b   1.000
_cell.length_c   1.000
_cell.angle_alpha   90.00
_cell.angle_beta   90.00
_cell.angle_gamma   90.00
#
_symmetry.space_group_name_H-M   'P 1'
#
loop_
_entity.id
_entity.type
_entity.pdbx_description
1 polymer ?
#
loop_
_entity_poly.entity_id
_entity_poly.type
_entity_poly.pdbx_seq_one_letter_code
_entity_poly.pdbx_strand_id
1 'polypeptide(L)'
;MGESGASCNACLCQMACSGGEIAEKRTAMAASSDKDSNYGEGHRERLRDRLLDNGGDALLDHEIVEYLLMLAIPRIDTKPIAKQLIAHYGSLTALLAADAESLIRQKGLGPRSAATIKIVQAAALRMLSEPVRALPILASWQSLLDYLRADMAHLTIERVRVLYLNSKNMLIRDEIASEGSLDQAAIYTREIIRRSIDLGAAAIILVHNHPSGDSAPSRQDINMTREIADAGKKLGIAVHDHVIVGKDGISSMRSAGLI
;
A
#
# COMPACT_ATOMS: atom_id res chain seq x y z
N MET A 1 30.53 -68.31 16.79
CA MET A 1 29.55 -69.17 16.12
C MET A 1 28.97 -68.38 15.01
N GLY A 2 29.36 -68.50 13.89
CA GLY A 2 29.55 -69.39 12.75
C GLY A 2 29.16 -68.54 11.57
N GLU A 3 30.07 -68.15 10.69
CA GLU A 3 30.39 -68.79 9.41
C GLU A 3 29.21 -68.81 8.44
N SER A 4 29.23 -68.43 7.19
CA SER A 4 30.16 -68.54 6.05
C SER A 4 29.38 -67.86 4.89
N GLY A 5 29.88 -67.18 3.89
CA GLY A 5 30.89 -67.67 2.93
C GLY A 5 30.29 -67.70 1.53
N ALA A 6 31.10 -67.33 0.56
CA ALA A 6 31.06 -67.61 -0.88
C ALA A 6 30.40 -66.46 -1.77
N SER A 7 31.16 -65.59 -2.45
CA SER A 7 31.94 -65.80 -3.70
C SER A 7 31.16 -66.42 -4.87
N CYS A 8 30.89 -65.61 -5.90
CA CYS A 8 31.05 -66.10 -7.26
C CYS A 8 31.25 -64.98 -8.27
N ASN A 9 32.23 -65.22 -9.09
CA ASN A 9 32.82 -64.38 -10.16
C ASN A 9 31.94 -64.18 -11.40
N ALA A 10 32.28 -63.10 -12.06
CA ALA A 10 32.43 -62.95 -13.51
C ALA A 10 31.20 -63.04 -14.42
N CYS A 11 30.87 -61.94 -15.03
CA CYS A 11 30.65 -61.95 -16.47
C CYS A 11 30.96 -60.56 -17.06
N LEU A 12 32.08 -60.51 -17.76
CA LEU A 12 32.39 -59.42 -18.75
C LEU A 12 31.43 -59.56 -19.94
N CYS A 13 30.73 -58.56 -20.32
CA CYS A 13 30.35 -58.35 -21.72
C CYS A 13 30.21 -56.89 -22.05
N GLN A 14 30.96 -56.54 -23.07
CA GLN A 14 31.04 -55.26 -23.75
C GLN A 14 29.66 -54.77 -24.20
N MET A 15 29.42 -53.45 -24.06
CA MET A 15 28.82 -52.66 -25.14
C MET A 15 29.25 -51.20 -24.99
N ALA A 16 30.11 -50.81 -25.90
CA ALA A 16 30.42 -49.43 -26.23
C ALA A 16 29.25 -48.83 -27.04
N CYS A 17 29.22 -47.52 -27.10
CA CYS A 17 28.39 -46.63 -27.96
C CYS A 17 27.12 -46.07 -27.31
N SER A 18 27.26 -44.87 -26.82
CA SER A 18 26.40 -43.71 -27.09
C SER A 18 26.78 -42.49 -26.20
N GLY A 19 28.01 -42.04 -26.34
CA GLY A 19 28.53 -40.86 -25.64
C GLY A 19 28.41 -39.52 -26.39
N GLY A 20 27.71 -39.49 -27.54
CA GLY A 20 27.67 -38.28 -28.38
C GLY A 20 26.47 -37.34 -28.19
N GLU A 21 25.29 -37.85 -27.84
CA GLU A 21 24.07 -37.03 -27.83
C GLU A 21 23.81 -36.27 -26.51
N ILE A 22 24.43 -36.66 -25.43
CA ILE A 22 24.23 -36.02 -24.11
C ILE A 22 25.13 -34.76 -23.96
N ALA A 23 26.27 -34.73 -24.63
CA ALA A 23 27.18 -33.57 -24.61
C ALA A 23 26.65 -32.38 -25.42
N GLU A 24 26.02 -32.60 -26.57
CA GLU A 24 25.44 -31.53 -27.39
C GLU A 24 24.20 -30.89 -26.76
N LYS A 25 23.34 -31.65 -26.08
CA LYS A 25 22.20 -31.07 -25.36
C LYS A 25 22.58 -30.27 -24.11
N ARG A 26 23.70 -30.56 -23.46
CA ARG A 26 24.23 -29.79 -22.36
C ARG A 26 24.85 -28.45 -22.83
N THR A 27 25.49 -28.41 -23.98
CA THR A 27 26.08 -27.20 -24.55
C THR A 27 25.02 -26.26 -25.13
N ALA A 28 23.93 -26.81 -25.68
CA ALA A 28 22.80 -25.99 -26.16
C ALA A 28 21.96 -25.40 -25.02
N MET A 29 21.81 -26.08 -23.87
CA MET A 29 21.13 -25.52 -22.69
C MET A 29 21.98 -24.47 -21.94
N ALA A 30 23.31 -24.56 -21.97
CA ALA A 30 24.20 -23.56 -21.40
C ALA A 30 24.27 -22.27 -22.23
N ALA A 31 24.13 -22.40 -23.57
CA ALA A 31 24.18 -21.22 -24.45
C ALA A 31 22.87 -20.39 -24.49
N SER A 32 21.72 -20.96 -24.05
CA SER A 32 20.46 -20.21 -23.95
C SER A 32 20.31 -19.43 -22.65
N SER A 33 21.01 -19.84 -21.56
CA SER A 33 20.93 -19.15 -20.26
C SER A 33 21.79 -17.88 -20.20
N ASP A 34 22.84 -17.77 -21.02
CA ASP A 34 23.73 -16.60 -21.03
C ASP A 34 23.20 -15.41 -21.88
N LYS A 35 22.27 -15.65 -22.79
CA LYS A 35 21.67 -14.57 -23.58
C LYS A 35 20.54 -13.83 -22.85
N ASP A 36 19.83 -14.50 -21.94
CA ASP A 36 18.76 -13.86 -21.14
C ASP A 36 19.32 -13.06 -19.95
N SER A 37 20.51 -13.38 -19.42
CA SER A 37 21.13 -12.65 -18.30
C SER A 37 21.63 -11.26 -18.72
N ASN A 38 22.03 -11.07 -19.98
CA ASN A 38 22.61 -9.80 -20.45
C ASN A 38 21.57 -8.76 -20.88
N TYR A 39 20.33 -9.16 -21.17
CA TYR A 39 19.26 -8.22 -21.55
C TYR A 39 18.73 -7.44 -20.31
N GLY A 40 18.76 -8.03 -19.12
CA GLY A 40 18.28 -7.41 -17.88
C GLY A 40 19.24 -6.39 -17.27
N GLU A 41 20.56 -6.60 -17.38
CA GLU A 41 21.55 -5.71 -16.75
C GLU A 41 21.61 -4.33 -17.42
N GLY A 42 21.71 -4.26 -18.73
CA GLY A 42 21.72 -2.98 -19.45
C GLY A 42 20.38 -2.21 -19.36
N HIS A 43 19.25 -2.92 -19.15
CA HIS A 43 17.95 -2.25 -18.95
C HIS A 43 17.84 -1.64 -17.56
N ARG A 44 18.28 -2.35 -16.52
CA ARG A 44 18.32 -1.85 -15.13
C ARG A 44 19.21 -0.63 -14.99
N GLU A 45 20.35 -0.65 -15.64
CA GLU A 45 21.29 0.47 -15.68
C GLU A 45 20.65 1.70 -16.34
N ARG A 46 20.04 1.54 -17.50
CA ARG A 46 19.33 2.65 -18.18
C ARG A 46 18.18 3.24 -17.38
N LEU A 47 17.39 2.42 -16.66
CA LEU A 47 16.32 2.93 -15.79
C LEU A 47 16.90 3.72 -14.61
N ARG A 48 17.96 3.21 -14.00
CA ARG A 48 18.65 3.90 -12.90
C ARG A 48 19.20 5.26 -13.37
N ASP A 49 19.90 5.27 -14.51
CA ASP A 49 20.54 6.47 -15.04
C ASP A 49 19.46 7.51 -15.43
N ARG A 50 18.37 7.10 -16.07
CA ARG A 50 17.22 7.98 -16.34
C ARG A 50 16.63 8.59 -15.08
N LEU A 51 16.50 7.81 -13.99
CA LEU A 51 16.00 8.31 -12.72
C LEU A 51 16.94 9.32 -12.09
N LEU A 52 18.24 9.05 -12.10
CA LEU A 52 19.25 9.90 -11.46
C LEU A 52 19.52 11.19 -12.26
N ASP A 53 19.52 11.11 -13.59
CA ASP A 53 19.83 12.24 -14.47
C ASP A 53 18.62 13.16 -14.70
N ASN A 54 17.41 12.59 -14.75
CA ASN A 54 16.20 13.33 -15.16
C ASN A 54 15.08 13.34 -14.12
N GLY A 55 15.27 12.68 -12.97
CA GLY A 55 14.26 12.60 -11.91
C GLY A 55 13.12 11.61 -12.19
N GLY A 56 12.18 11.55 -11.25
CA GLY A 56 11.06 10.61 -11.29
C GLY A 56 10.10 10.81 -12.46
N ASP A 57 9.94 12.04 -12.92
CA ASP A 57 9.05 12.40 -14.04
C ASP A 57 9.49 11.78 -15.37
N ALA A 58 10.74 11.37 -15.48
CA ALA A 58 11.26 10.67 -16.65
C ALA A 58 10.81 9.20 -16.73
N LEU A 59 10.22 8.65 -15.67
CA LEU A 59 9.76 7.27 -15.60
C LEU A 59 8.24 7.18 -15.68
N LEU A 60 7.74 6.22 -16.44
CA LEU A 60 6.32 5.86 -16.44
C LEU A 60 5.98 5.09 -15.17
N ASP A 61 4.70 5.10 -14.75
CA ASP A 61 4.23 4.39 -13.55
C ASP A 61 4.70 2.93 -13.49
N HIS A 62 4.59 2.19 -14.60
CA HIS A 62 5.06 0.82 -14.65
C HIS A 62 6.59 0.69 -14.56
N GLU A 63 7.35 1.70 -14.97
CA GLU A 63 8.83 1.70 -14.85
C GLU A 63 9.27 1.97 -13.40
N ILE A 64 8.53 2.80 -12.67
CA ILE A 64 8.70 2.99 -11.21
C ILE A 64 8.48 1.65 -10.49
N VAL A 65 7.37 0.98 -10.79
CA VAL A 65 7.05 -0.33 -10.20
C VAL A 65 8.10 -1.37 -10.59
N GLU A 66 8.51 -1.40 -11.85
CA GLU A 66 9.57 -2.28 -12.37
C GLU A 66 10.85 -2.09 -11.56
N TYR A 67 11.29 -0.85 -11.34
CA TYR A 67 12.50 -0.55 -10.57
C TYR A 67 12.38 -1.01 -9.12
N LEU A 68 11.24 -0.79 -8.46
CA LEU A 68 10.99 -1.28 -7.11
C LEU A 68 11.06 -2.82 -7.04
N LEU A 69 10.47 -3.50 -8.01
CA LEU A 69 10.51 -4.96 -8.07
C LEU A 69 11.91 -5.49 -8.35
N MET A 70 12.74 -4.79 -9.14
CA MET A 70 14.13 -5.16 -9.37
C MET A 70 14.96 -5.20 -8.08
N LEU A 71 14.65 -4.34 -7.10
CA LEU A 71 15.30 -4.33 -5.79
C LEU A 71 14.90 -5.56 -4.94
N ALA A 72 13.66 -6.03 -5.09
CA ALA A 72 13.10 -7.14 -4.33
C ALA A 72 13.34 -8.51 -4.98
N ILE A 73 13.34 -8.56 -6.30
CA ILE A 73 13.40 -9.78 -7.10
C ILE A 73 14.61 -9.71 -8.06
N PRO A 74 15.80 -10.11 -7.61
CA PRO A 74 16.97 -10.13 -8.49
C PRO A 74 16.84 -11.22 -9.55
N ARG A 75 17.44 -11.02 -10.72
CA ARG A 75 17.61 -12.01 -11.80
C ARG A 75 16.34 -12.39 -12.58
N ILE A 76 15.23 -11.67 -12.41
CA ILE A 76 14.00 -11.87 -13.19
C ILE A 76 13.69 -10.59 -13.96
N ASP A 77 13.12 -10.71 -15.14
CA ASP A 77 12.53 -9.58 -15.86
C ASP A 77 11.24 -9.17 -15.13
N THR A 78 11.28 -8.01 -14.46
CA THR A 78 10.17 -7.48 -13.67
C THR A 78 9.21 -6.61 -14.47
N LYS A 79 9.56 -6.24 -15.72
CA LYS A 79 8.74 -5.39 -16.58
C LYS A 79 7.34 -5.97 -16.88
N PRO A 80 7.20 -7.26 -17.24
CA PRO A 80 5.87 -7.85 -17.45
C PRO A 80 5.01 -7.83 -16.17
N ILE A 81 5.64 -8.10 -15.01
CA ILE A 81 4.96 -8.08 -13.72
C ILE A 81 4.48 -6.67 -13.40
N ALA A 82 5.34 -5.67 -13.55
CA ALA A 82 5.01 -4.26 -13.30
C ALA A 82 3.84 -3.78 -14.17
N LYS A 83 3.84 -4.11 -15.47
CA LYS A 83 2.73 -3.78 -16.38
C LYS A 83 1.42 -4.46 -15.97
N GLN A 84 1.46 -5.73 -15.57
CA GLN A 84 0.28 -6.45 -15.08
C GLN A 84 -0.28 -5.84 -13.80
N LEU A 85 0.58 -5.41 -12.88
CA LEU A 85 0.16 -4.77 -11.64
C LEU A 85 -0.51 -3.42 -11.91
N ILE A 86 0.07 -2.56 -12.75
CA ILE A 86 -0.56 -1.29 -13.11
C ILE A 86 -1.90 -1.53 -13.83
N ALA A 87 -1.98 -2.50 -14.72
CA ALA A 87 -3.25 -2.86 -15.38
C ALA A 87 -4.29 -3.39 -14.40
N HIS A 88 -3.89 -4.18 -13.39
CA HIS A 88 -4.79 -4.76 -12.40
C HIS A 88 -5.33 -3.71 -11.41
N TYR A 89 -4.47 -2.85 -10.87
CA TYR A 89 -4.85 -1.84 -9.88
C TYR A 89 -5.30 -0.50 -10.49
N GLY A 90 -5.03 -0.29 -11.78
CA GLY A 90 -5.46 0.88 -12.54
C GLY A 90 -4.53 2.10 -12.43
N SER A 91 -3.74 2.23 -11.36
CA SER A 91 -2.79 3.33 -11.16
C SER A 91 -1.67 2.95 -10.18
N LEU A 92 -0.58 3.72 -10.20
CA LEU A 92 0.50 3.59 -9.21
C LEU A 92 -0.01 3.83 -7.78
N THR A 93 -0.85 4.84 -7.59
CA THR A 93 -1.41 5.17 -6.27
C THR A 93 -2.26 4.02 -5.72
N ALA A 94 -3.15 3.45 -6.54
CA ALA A 94 -3.98 2.32 -6.13
C ALA A 94 -3.14 1.06 -5.82
N LEU A 95 -2.07 0.82 -6.59
CA LEU A 95 -1.13 -0.27 -6.33
C LEU A 95 -0.39 -0.08 -5.00
N LEU A 96 0.12 1.12 -4.73
CA LEU A 96 0.81 1.42 -3.47
C LEU A 96 -0.14 1.32 -2.26
N ALA A 97 -1.40 1.72 -2.43
CA ALA A 97 -2.43 1.67 -1.38
C ALA A 97 -2.96 0.24 -1.11
N ALA A 98 -2.80 -0.70 -2.06
CA ALA A 98 -3.30 -2.06 -1.93
C ALA A 98 -2.79 -2.76 -0.65
N ASP A 99 -3.61 -3.60 -0.05
CA ASP A 99 -3.23 -4.37 1.12
C ASP A 99 -2.15 -5.42 0.80
N ALA A 100 -1.36 -5.79 1.81
CA ALA A 100 -0.23 -6.69 1.64
C ALA A 100 -0.66 -8.09 1.16
N GLU A 101 -1.82 -8.59 1.59
CA GLU A 101 -2.32 -9.90 1.19
C GLU A 101 -2.75 -9.91 -0.29
N SER A 102 -3.42 -8.83 -0.73
CA SER A 102 -3.79 -8.64 -2.13
C SER A 102 -2.54 -8.62 -3.03
N LEU A 103 -1.48 -7.91 -2.61
CA LEU A 103 -0.21 -7.87 -3.32
C LEU A 103 0.44 -9.26 -3.40
N ILE A 104 0.50 -10.00 -2.29
CA ILE A 104 1.12 -11.34 -2.25
C ILE A 104 0.38 -12.34 -3.15
N ARG A 105 -0.94 -12.19 -3.31
CA ARG A 105 -1.74 -13.04 -4.21
C ARG A 105 -1.46 -12.82 -5.69
N GLN A 106 -0.81 -11.71 -6.06
CA GLN A 106 -0.46 -11.44 -7.46
C GLN A 106 0.66 -12.36 -7.94
N LYS A 107 0.49 -12.87 -9.17
CA LYS A 107 1.49 -13.75 -9.79
C LYS A 107 2.85 -13.04 -9.90
N GLY A 108 3.88 -13.68 -9.40
CA GLY A 108 5.26 -13.16 -9.42
C GLY A 108 5.63 -12.29 -8.24
N LEU A 109 4.69 -11.99 -7.32
CA LEU A 109 4.98 -11.30 -6.06
C LEU A 109 5.05 -12.29 -4.90
N GLY A 110 5.77 -11.87 -3.86
CA GLY A 110 5.87 -12.57 -2.59
C GLY A 110 5.99 -11.56 -1.45
N PRO A 111 6.17 -12.02 -0.21
CA PRO A 111 6.26 -11.14 0.96
C PRO A 111 7.32 -10.04 0.83
N ARG A 112 8.48 -10.36 0.22
CA ARG A 112 9.56 -9.38 0.01
C ARG A 112 9.13 -8.26 -0.94
N SER A 113 8.49 -8.60 -2.06
CA SER A 113 8.01 -7.62 -3.05
C SER A 113 6.88 -6.75 -2.46
N ALA A 114 5.94 -7.38 -1.75
CA ALA A 114 4.88 -6.65 -1.05
C ALA A 114 5.46 -5.68 -0.02
N ALA A 115 6.45 -6.11 0.79
CA ALA A 115 7.13 -5.24 1.74
C ALA A 115 7.84 -4.06 1.06
N THR A 116 8.47 -4.28 -0.12
CA THR A 116 9.11 -3.21 -0.88
C THR A 116 8.10 -2.17 -1.37
N ILE A 117 6.92 -2.59 -1.80
CA ILE A 117 5.83 -1.68 -2.19
C ILE A 117 5.30 -0.93 -0.96
N LYS A 118 5.06 -1.63 0.15
CA LYS A 118 4.52 -1.03 1.38
C LYS A 118 5.47 -0.05 2.07
N ILE A 119 6.79 -0.24 1.97
CA ILE A 119 7.74 0.73 2.55
C ILE A 119 7.73 2.06 1.78
N VAL A 120 7.53 2.03 0.46
CA VAL A 120 7.38 3.24 -0.36
C VAL A 120 6.10 3.98 0.01
N GLN A 121 4.98 3.29 0.15
CA GLN A 121 3.73 3.88 0.65
C GLN A 121 3.94 4.53 2.03
N ALA A 122 4.58 3.81 2.96
CA ALA A 122 4.82 4.32 4.30
C ALA A 122 5.71 5.58 4.31
N ALA A 123 6.72 5.65 3.43
CA ALA A 123 7.56 6.84 3.28
C ALA A 123 6.76 8.01 2.70
N ALA A 124 5.98 7.80 1.66
CA ALA A 124 5.13 8.82 1.04
C ALA A 124 4.11 9.39 2.05
N LEU A 125 3.42 8.54 2.80
CA LEU A 125 2.46 8.97 3.83
C LEU A 125 3.14 9.77 4.96
N ARG A 126 4.35 9.41 5.37
CA ARG A 126 5.10 10.20 6.36
C ARG A 126 5.44 11.58 5.84
N MET A 127 5.90 11.68 4.59
CA MET A 127 6.19 12.99 3.96
C MET A 127 4.93 13.86 3.87
N LEU A 128 3.81 13.28 3.43
CA LEU A 128 2.53 14.00 3.35
C LEU A 128 1.97 14.40 4.71
N SER A 129 2.21 13.61 5.77
CA SER A 129 1.73 13.91 7.12
C SER A 129 2.57 14.97 7.86
N GLU A 130 3.77 15.29 7.40
CA GLU A 130 4.66 16.22 8.08
C GLU A 130 4.06 17.64 8.21
N PRO A 131 3.53 18.30 7.16
CA PRO A 131 2.89 19.60 7.29
C PRO A 131 1.65 19.58 8.21
N VAL A 132 0.90 18.46 8.18
CA VAL A 132 -0.30 18.25 9.02
C VAL A 132 0.04 18.23 10.51
N ARG A 133 1.23 17.72 10.86
CA ARG A 133 1.73 17.63 12.25
C ARG A 133 2.44 18.91 12.69
N ALA A 134 3.10 19.60 11.77
CA ALA A 134 3.93 20.76 12.07
C ALA A 134 3.14 22.08 12.15
N LEU A 135 2.01 22.18 11.49
CA LEU A 135 1.23 23.39 11.35
C LEU A 135 -0.20 23.21 11.90
N PRO A 136 -0.88 24.34 12.27
CA PRO A 136 -2.31 24.27 12.56
C PRO A 136 -3.08 23.71 11.37
N ILE A 137 -4.02 22.80 11.62
CA ILE A 137 -4.77 22.09 10.57
C ILE A 137 -5.45 23.06 9.59
N LEU A 138 -6.00 24.15 10.09
CA LEU A 138 -6.67 25.16 9.23
C LEU A 138 -5.69 25.87 8.29
N ALA A 139 -4.42 25.99 8.67
CA ALA A 139 -3.37 26.58 7.82
C ALA A 139 -2.78 25.55 6.83
N SER A 140 -2.94 24.27 7.10
CA SER A 140 -2.44 23.14 6.30
C SER A 140 -3.57 22.29 5.72
N TRP A 141 -4.76 22.86 5.51
CA TRP A 141 -5.96 22.13 5.11
C TRP A 141 -5.77 21.31 3.84
N GLN A 142 -5.17 21.89 2.80
CA GLN A 142 -4.91 21.14 1.57
C GLN A 142 -3.94 19.96 1.81
N SER A 143 -2.89 20.17 2.60
CA SER A 143 -1.96 19.09 2.96
C SER A 143 -2.66 17.97 3.73
N LEU A 144 -3.64 18.31 4.59
CA LEU A 144 -4.48 17.31 5.25
C LEU A 144 -5.29 16.51 4.24
N LEU A 145 -5.95 17.17 3.29
CA LEU A 145 -6.74 16.49 2.26
C LEU A 145 -5.87 15.57 1.39
N ASP A 146 -4.68 16.03 1.00
CA ASP A 146 -3.72 15.25 0.20
C ASP A 146 -3.24 14.00 0.98
N TYR A 147 -2.93 14.17 2.27
CA TYR A 147 -2.58 13.06 3.16
C TYR A 147 -3.73 12.05 3.29
N LEU A 148 -4.94 12.51 3.59
CA LEU A 148 -6.12 11.65 3.74
C LEU A 148 -6.46 10.91 2.44
N ARG A 149 -6.36 11.60 1.31
CA ARG A 149 -6.57 10.99 -0.01
C ARG A 149 -5.56 9.86 -0.29
N ALA A 150 -4.28 10.12 -0.04
CA ALA A 150 -3.23 9.14 -0.26
C ALA A 150 -3.38 7.89 0.65
N ASP A 151 -3.89 8.08 1.88
CA ASP A 151 -4.05 6.99 2.85
C ASP A 151 -5.36 6.22 2.69
N MET A 152 -6.47 6.90 2.34
CA MET A 152 -7.81 6.33 2.49
C MET A 152 -8.59 6.14 1.19
N ALA A 153 -8.29 6.86 0.11
CA ALA A 153 -9.14 6.86 -1.10
C ALA A 153 -9.25 5.50 -1.80
N HIS A 154 -8.28 4.62 -1.64
CA HIS A 154 -8.24 3.32 -2.30
C HIS A 154 -8.52 2.14 -1.36
N LEU A 155 -8.92 2.42 -0.11
CA LEU A 155 -9.29 1.36 0.82
C LEU A 155 -10.58 0.66 0.35
N THR A 156 -10.57 -0.66 0.40
CA THR A 156 -11.73 -1.51 0.06
C THR A 156 -12.68 -1.73 1.23
N ILE A 157 -12.24 -1.32 2.42
CA ILE A 157 -12.99 -1.42 3.67
C ILE A 157 -13.21 0.00 4.18
N GLU A 158 -14.41 0.28 4.68
CA GLU A 158 -14.69 1.55 5.30
C GLU A 158 -13.89 1.70 6.60
N ARG A 159 -13.25 2.85 6.75
CA ARG A 159 -12.46 3.20 7.92
C ARG A 159 -12.85 4.60 8.39
N VAL A 160 -13.12 4.71 9.67
CA VAL A 160 -13.36 6.00 10.30
C VAL A 160 -12.17 6.38 11.15
N ARG A 161 -11.72 7.61 10.98
CA ARG A 161 -10.63 8.23 11.75
C ARG A 161 -11.10 9.46 12.46
N VAL A 162 -10.44 9.76 13.56
CA VAL A 162 -10.65 11.01 14.31
C VAL A 162 -9.32 11.70 14.51
N LEU A 163 -9.24 12.95 14.06
CA LEU A 163 -8.12 13.83 14.32
C LEU A 163 -8.47 14.70 15.52
N TYR A 164 -7.72 14.56 16.59
CA TYR A 164 -7.89 15.31 17.85
C TYR A 164 -6.97 16.52 17.83
N LEU A 165 -7.51 17.70 18.09
CA LEU A 165 -6.82 18.99 17.98
C LEU A 165 -6.81 19.71 19.32
N ASN A 166 -5.72 20.43 19.61
CA ASN A 166 -5.64 21.33 20.74
C ASN A 166 -6.33 22.68 20.44
N SER A 167 -6.35 23.60 21.41
CA SER A 167 -6.93 24.94 21.28
C SER A 167 -6.27 25.83 20.22
N LYS A 168 -5.08 25.46 19.73
CA LYS A 168 -4.38 26.12 18.62
C LYS A 168 -4.59 25.42 17.28
N ASN A 169 -5.51 24.44 17.22
CA ASN A 169 -5.78 23.60 16.06
C ASN A 169 -4.57 22.78 15.58
N MET A 170 -3.63 22.50 16.49
CA MET A 170 -2.53 21.56 16.22
C MET A 170 -2.98 20.13 16.46
N LEU A 171 -2.55 19.22 15.62
CA LEU A 171 -2.86 17.80 15.74
C LEU A 171 -2.21 17.21 17.01
N ILE A 172 -3.01 16.75 17.94
CA ILE A 172 -2.57 15.98 19.11
C ILE A 172 -2.40 14.52 18.73
N ARG A 173 -3.43 13.96 18.07
CA ARG A 173 -3.51 12.54 17.74
C ARG A 173 -4.37 12.32 16.50
N ASP A 174 -4.00 11.34 15.72
CA ASP A 174 -4.74 10.82 14.58
C ASP A 174 -4.95 9.32 14.86
N GLU A 175 -6.20 8.89 15.04
CA GLU A 175 -6.55 7.53 15.44
C GLU A 175 -7.65 6.95 14.56
N ILE A 176 -7.55 5.66 14.28
CA ILE A 176 -8.63 4.88 13.66
C ILE A 176 -9.65 4.61 14.76
N ALA A 177 -10.87 5.09 14.59
CA ALA A 177 -11.97 4.86 15.51
C ALA A 177 -12.73 3.57 15.16
N SER A 178 -12.83 3.23 13.87
CA SER A 178 -13.49 2.03 13.39
C SER A 178 -12.94 1.59 12.04
N GLU A 179 -13.01 0.29 11.79
CA GLU A 179 -12.66 -0.34 10.51
C GLU A 179 -13.58 -1.54 10.26
N GLY A 180 -14.25 -1.60 9.10
CA GLY A 180 -15.19 -2.67 8.72
C GLY A 180 -16.43 -2.15 8.01
N SER A 181 -17.47 -2.99 7.84
CA SER A 181 -18.74 -2.56 7.26
C SER A 181 -19.52 -1.66 8.24
N LEU A 182 -20.27 -0.71 7.71
CA LEU A 182 -21.09 0.26 8.48
C LEU A 182 -21.99 -0.37 9.54
N ASP A 183 -22.52 -1.58 9.27
CA ASP A 183 -23.39 -2.29 10.21
C ASP A 183 -22.70 -2.77 11.50
N GLN A 184 -21.35 -2.80 11.51
CA GLN A 184 -20.53 -3.17 12.67
C GLN A 184 -19.71 -2.00 13.22
N ALA A 185 -19.56 -0.91 12.46
CA ALA A 185 -18.86 0.29 12.83
C ALA A 185 -19.79 1.29 13.51
N ALA A 186 -20.53 0.87 14.52
CA ALA A 186 -21.22 1.80 15.39
C ALA A 186 -20.15 2.67 16.08
N ILE A 187 -19.82 3.82 15.49
CA ILE A 187 -19.00 4.82 16.14
C ILE A 187 -19.81 5.33 17.31
N TYR A 188 -19.44 4.89 18.49
CA TYR A 188 -20.14 5.32 19.69
C TYR A 188 -19.71 6.75 19.99
N THR A 189 -20.61 7.71 19.82
CA THR A 189 -20.43 9.11 20.22
C THR A 189 -19.73 9.22 21.56
N ARG A 190 -20.12 8.37 22.51
CA ARG A 190 -19.50 8.28 23.85
C ARG A 190 -17.99 8.02 23.80
N GLU A 191 -17.53 7.10 22.93
CA GLU A 191 -16.10 6.73 22.89
C GLU A 191 -15.26 7.85 22.28
N ILE A 192 -15.75 8.52 21.22
CA ILE A 192 -15.06 9.67 20.62
C ILE A 192 -14.96 10.80 21.61
N ILE A 193 -16.05 11.12 22.32
CA ILE A 193 -16.06 12.19 23.32
C ILE A 193 -15.16 11.83 24.51
N ARG A 194 -15.23 10.61 25.02
CA ARG A 194 -14.34 10.14 26.09
C ARG A 194 -12.88 10.29 25.67
N ARG A 195 -12.55 9.82 24.47
CA ARG A 195 -11.18 9.91 23.96
C ARG A 195 -10.70 11.35 23.77
N SER A 196 -11.61 12.25 23.35
CA SER A 196 -11.31 13.68 23.24
C SER A 196 -10.95 14.29 24.60
N ILE A 197 -11.67 13.92 25.65
CA ILE A 197 -11.40 14.35 27.04
C ILE A 197 -10.05 13.80 27.51
N ASP A 198 -9.81 12.50 27.32
CA ASP A 198 -8.56 11.84 27.74
C ASP A 198 -7.32 12.49 27.09
N LEU A 199 -7.45 12.97 25.86
CA LEU A 199 -6.40 13.64 25.12
C LEU A 199 -6.33 15.16 25.38
N GLY A 200 -7.28 15.74 26.09
CA GLY A 200 -7.38 17.19 26.27
C GLY A 200 -7.65 17.93 24.96
N ALA A 201 -8.37 17.29 24.04
CA ALA A 201 -8.69 17.89 22.75
C ALA A 201 -9.74 18.99 22.90
N ALA A 202 -9.50 20.14 22.26
CA ALA A 202 -10.45 21.26 22.16
C ALA A 202 -11.34 21.13 20.91
N ALA A 203 -10.89 20.41 19.91
CA ALA A 203 -11.65 20.17 18.68
C ALA A 203 -11.29 18.82 18.07
N ILE A 204 -12.18 18.34 17.19
CA ILE A 204 -11.99 17.13 16.41
C ILE A 204 -12.36 17.36 14.95
N ILE A 205 -11.74 16.56 14.07
CA ILE A 205 -12.18 16.37 12.68
C ILE A 205 -12.47 14.88 12.50
N LEU A 206 -13.68 14.58 12.03
CA LEU A 206 -14.05 13.22 11.65
C LEU A 206 -13.65 13.01 10.19
N VAL A 207 -13.19 11.80 9.87
CA VAL A 207 -12.84 11.39 8.51
C VAL A 207 -13.28 9.98 8.28
N HIS A 208 -13.94 9.70 7.16
CA HIS A 208 -14.14 8.32 6.72
C HIS A 208 -14.03 8.21 5.19
N ASN A 209 -13.79 6.99 4.71
CA ASN A 209 -13.75 6.72 3.28
C ASN A 209 -14.98 5.95 2.85
N HIS A 210 -15.43 6.22 1.62
CA HIS A 210 -16.43 5.42 0.93
C HIS A 210 -15.76 4.48 -0.08
N PRO A 211 -15.76 3.15 0.14
CA PRO A 211 -15.23 2.17 -0.82
C PRO A 211 -15.93 2.19 -2.19
N SER A 212 -17.18 2.70 -2.25
CA SER A 212 -17.91 2.92 -3.49
C SER A 212 -17.25 3.93 -4.44
N GLY A 213 -16.42 4.83 -3.89
CA GLY A 213 -15.78 5.93 -4.62
C GLY A 213 -16.50 7.26 -4.51
N ASP A 214 -17.81 7.28 -4.27
CA ASP A 214 -18.59 8.51 -4.09
C ASP A 214 -18.33 9.11 -2.71
N SER A 215 -17.90 10.37 -2.66
CA SER A 215 -17.66 11.12 -1.41
C SER A 215 -18.88 11.86 -0.89
N ALA A 216 -20.07 11.68 -1.47
CA ALA A 216 -21.28 12.34 -0.99
C ALA A 216 -21.67 11.82 0.41
N PRO A 217 -21.94 12.69 1.40
CA PRO A 217 -22.32 12.29 2.75
C PRO A 217 -23.70 11.64 2.75
N SER A 218 -23.83 10.50 3.43
CA SER A 218 -25.10 9.84 3.67
C SER A 218 -25.91 10.57 4.76
N ARG A 219 -27.21 10.26 4.87
CA ARG A 219 -28.03 10.76 5.98
C ARG A 219 -27.53 10.27 7.33
N GLN A 220 -26.97 9.06 7.38
CA GLN A 220 -26.41 8.47 8.59
C GLN A 220 -25.17 9.25 9.04
N ASP A 221 -24.27 9.59 8.11
CA ASP A 221 -23.07 10.39 8.39
C ASP A 221 -23.45 11.75 8.97
N ILE A 222 -24.45 12.41 8.37
CA ILE A 222 -24.92 13.73 8.84
C ILE A 222 -25.50 13.62 10.26
N ASN A 223 -26.36 12.64 10.53
CA ASN A 223 -26.96 12.45 11.84
C ASN A 223 -25.95 12.14 12.92
N MET A 224 -25.02 11.19 12.64
CA MET A 224 -23.93 10.84 13.55
C MET A 224 -23.05 12.05 13.85
N THR A 225 -22.67 12.82 12.83
CA THR A 225 -21.83 14.00 13.02
C THR A 225 -22.50 15.04 13.89
N ARG A 226 -23.80 15.28 13.70
CA ARG A 226 -24.60 16.20 14.53
C ARG A 226 -24.69 15.73 15.98
N GLU A 227 -24.91 14.45 16.20
CA GLU A 227 -24.95 13.87 17.55
C GLU A 227 -23.61 14.07 18.27
N ILE A 228 -22.49 13.80 17.60
CA ILE A 228 -21.15 14.03 18.15
C ILE A 228 -20.92 15.51 18.42
N ALA A 229 -21.31 16.39 17.49
CA ALA A 229 -21.17 17.85 17.64
C ALA A 229 -21.98 18.39 18.83
N ASP A 230 -23.21 17.94 18.99
CA ASP A 230 -24.09 18.34 20.11
C ASP A 230 -23.56 17.86 21.46
N ALA A 231 -23.05 16.61 21.52
CA ALA A 231 -22.43 16.07 22.72
C ALA A 231 -21.11 16.82 23.05
N GLY A 232 -20.26 17.02 22.07
CA GLY A 232 -18.97 17.71 22.22
C GLY A 232 -19.12 19.15 22.65
N LYS A 233 -20.07 19.88 22.07
CA LYS A 233 -20.35 21.29 22.39
C LYS A 233 -20.61 21.52 23.88
N LYS A 234 -21.33 20.61 24.53
CA LYS A 234 -21.63 20.69 25.97
C LYS A 234 -20.39 20.51 26.86
N LEU A 235 -19.33 19.92 26.31
CA LEU A 235 -18.07 19.61 26.98
C LEU A 235 -16.89 20.48 26.47
N GLY A 236 -17.17 21.50 25.66
CA GLY A 236 -16.17 22.38 25.13
C GLY A 236 -15.32 21.79 23.99
N ILE A 237 -15.80 20.72 23.36
CA ILE A 237 -15.13 20.05 22.23
C ILE A 237 -15.88 20.42 20.94
N ALA A 238 -15.20 21.11 20.00
CA ALA A 238 -15.78 21.49 18.73
C ALA A 238 -15.58 20.40 17.67
N VAL A 239 -16.60 20.13 16.86
CA VAL A 239 -16.43 19.38 15.61
C VAL A 239 -16.11 20.38 14.51
N HIS A 240 -14.86 20.43 14.06
CA HIS A 240 -14.44 21.37 13.02
C HIS A 240 -14.94 20.98 11.65
N ASP A 241 -14.88 19.70 11.31
CA ASP A 241 -15.40 19.17 10.05
C ASP A 241 -15.66 17.67 10.14
N HIS A 242 -16.36 17.17 9.14
CA HIS A 242 -16.40 15.77 8.78
C HIS A 242 -16.06 15.63 7.29
N VAL A 243 -14.93 15.00 7.03
CA VAL A 243 -14.36 14.83 5.70
C VAL A 243 -14.64 13.40 5.20
N ILE A 244 -15.24 13.31 4.03
CA ILE A 244 -15.53 12.02 3.39
C ILE A 244 -14.59 11.86 2.19
N VAL A 245 -13.82 10.76 2.19
CA VAL A 245 -12.81 10.47 1.18
C VAL A 245 -13.36 9.41 0.24
N GLY A 246 -13.62 9.80 -1.00
CA GLY A 246 -13.94 8.89 -2.08
C GLY A 246 -12.77 8.76 -3.06
N LYS A 247 -12.83 7.75 -3.90
CA LYS A 247 -11.86 7.55 -4.99
C LYS A 247 -11.92 8.70 -5.99
N ASP A 248 -13.12 9.21 -6.24
CA ASP A 248 -13.38 10.25 -7.25
C ASP A 248 -13.29 11.67 -6.69
N GLY A 249 -13.23 11.83 -5.36
CA GLY A 249 -13.16 13.13 -4.72
C GLY A 249 -13.17 13.10 -3.20
N ILE A 250 -13.14 14.28 -2.61
CA ILE A 250 -13.25 14.49 -1.16
C ILE A 250 -14.37 15.51 -0.91
N SER A 251 -15.22 15.24 0.07
CA SER A 251 -16.28 16.15 0.53
C SER A 251 -16.05 16.58 1.96
N SER A 252 -16.30 17.86 2.23
CA SER A 252 -16.33 18.47 3.57
C SER A 252 -17.78 18.80 3.91
N MET A 253 -18.28 18.27 5.01
CA MET A 253 -19.64 18.59 5.47
C MET A 253 -19.78 20.03 5.91
N ARG A 254 -18.70 20.62 6.47
CA ARG A 254 -18.67 22.03 6.84
C ARG A 254 -18.80 22.91 5.61
N SER A 255 -18.02 22.63 4.56
CA SER A 255 -18.09 23.40 3.32
C SER A 255 -19.45 23.25 2.62
N ALA A 256 -20.13 22.12 2.80
CA ALA A 256 -21.48 21.87 2.29
C ALA A 256 -22.60 22.46 3.16
N GLY A 257 -22.28 23.06 4.31
CA GLY A 257 -23.27 23.66 5.23
C GLY A 257 -24.14 22.63 5.97
N LEU A 258 -23.65 21.39 6.14
CA LEU A 258 -24.39 20.29 6.77
C LEU A 258 -24.21 20.24 8.29
N ILE A 259 -23.11 20.88 8.78
CA ILE A 259 -22.72 20.97 10.19
C ILE A 259 -22.21 22.35 10.55
#